data_34d8cf6735a520ac8ac6f869c852761a
#
_entry.id   34d8cf6735a520ac8ac6f869c852761a
#
_cell.length_a   1.000
_cell.length_b   1.000
_cell.length_c   1.000
_cell.angle_alpha   90.00
_cell.angle_beta   90.00
_cell.angle_gamma   90.00
#
_symmetry.space_group_name_H-M   'P 1'
#
loop_
_entity.id
_entity.type
_entity.pdbx_description
1 polymer ?
#
loop_
_entity_poly.entity_id
_entity_poly.type
_entity_poly.pdbx_seq_one_letter_code
_entity_poly.pdbx_strand_id
1 'polypeptide(L)'
;AYEIVIGDWSSDVCSSDPRRAMEVFRTFGPGAMNAIAQNPYLLCGEPLQLDFRHADSIAQYYHMAGDCAQRLEAALLRTLRHNAGNGHTCLPRSQLLDTASNFIHQPPEKLASALDRCLQTEELRVKLYEDVPYIYLPDLLDAEQDIADRLAMLTRRGKNTARDLDKNIQILELTQGFAYAPLQKEAIRKAMTENCLVLTGGPGTGKTTTVNAILQLLENQAERVALCAPTGRAAKRLSELTGRKASTIHRLLEVDYTGGVVSFI
;
A
#
# COMPACT_ATOMS: atom_id res chain seq x y z
N ALA A 1 23.66 36.01 -8.82
CA ALA A 1 22.31 36.11 -9.33
C ALA A 1 22.31 35.43 -10.70
N TYR A 2 21.89 34.17 -10.75
CA TYR A 2 21.63 33.51 -12.02
C TYR A 2 20.17 33.78 -12.32
N GLU A 3 19.89 34.66 -13.28
CA GLU A 3 18.61 34.74 -13.94
C GLU A 3 18.41 33.38 -14.68
N ILE A 4 17.57 32.53 -14.12
CA ILE A 4 17.03 31.41 -14.86
C ILE A 4 16.02 32.04 -15.81
N VAL A 5 16.47 32.37 -17.02
CA VAL A 5 15.59 32.70 -18.14
C VAL A 5 14.84 31.43 -18.48
N ILE A 6 13.70 31.23 -17.85
CA ILE A 6 12.70 30.25 -18.25
C ILE A 6 12.07 30.85 -19.51
N GLY A 7 12.71 30.59 -20.66
CA GLY A 7 12.15 31.00 -21.94
C GLY A 7 10.78 30.37 -22.12
N ASP A 8 9.79 31.20 -22.33
CA ASP A 8 8.43 30.99 -22.83
C ASP A 8 7.79 29.60 -22.61
N TRP A 9 7.92 29.12 -21.39
CA TRP A 9 7.07 28.04 -20.89
C TRP A 9 5.73 28.68 -20.54
N SER A 10 4.99 28.93 -21.63
CA SER A 10 3.71 29.63 -21.53
C SER A 10 2.81 28.96 -20.50
N SER A 11 2.61 29.69 -19.46
CA SER A 11 1.42 29.88 -18.65
C SER A 11 0.87 28.74 -17.80
N ASP A 12 1.08 27.42 -18.03
CA ASP A 12 0.26 26.46 -17.32
C ASP A 12 0.98 25.42 -16.42
N VAL A 13 2.29 25.21 -16.50
CA VAL A 13 2.92 24.08 -15.80
C VAL A 13 3.97 24.45 -14.75
N CYS A 14 4.78 25.50 -14.94
CA CYS A 14 5.82 25.88 -13.97
C CYS A 14 5.81 27.37 -13.57
N SER A 15 5.11 28.22 -14.27
CA SER A 15 5.17 29.68 -14.06
C SER A 15 4.39 30.18 -12.84
N SER A 16 3.51 29.36 -12.26
CA SER A 16 2.65 29.77 -11.14
C SER A 16 3.07 29.25 -9.76
N ASP A 17 3.96 28.24 -9.67
CA ASP A 17 4.39 27.70 -8.37
C ASP A 17 5.91 27.60 -8.25
N PRO A 18 6.56 28.61 -7.62
CA PRO A 18 8.00 28.61 -7.36
C PRO A 18 8.49 27.39 -6.57
N ARG A 19 7.61 26.75 -5.78
CA ARG A 19 7.96 25.56 -4.98
C ARG A 19 8.26 24.38 -5.88
N ARG A 20 7.46 24.15 -6.92
CA ARG A 20 7.68 23.08 -7.89
C ARG A 20 8.97 23.26 -8.69
N ALA A 21 9.27 24.49 -9.11
CA ALA A 21 10.53 24.78 -9.79
C ALA A 21 11.74 24.47 -8.87
N MET A 22 11.64 24.77 -7.59
CA MET A 22 12.70 24.42 -6.62
C MET A 22 12.80 22.90 -6.40
N GLU A 23 11.69 22.16 -6.39
CA GLU A 23 11.72 20.70 -6.29
C GLU A 23 12.37 20.05 -7.51
N VAL A 24 12.03 20.49 -8.70
CA VAL A 24 12.68 20.07 -9.96
C VAL A 24 14.18 20.31 -9.89
N PHE A 25 14.59 21.50 -9.46
CA PHE A 25 16.02 21.81 -9.34
C PHE A 25 16.72 20.98 -8.27
N ARG A 26 16.06 20.72 -7.14
CA ARG A 26 16.60 19.83 -6.07
C ARG A 26 16.78 18.40 -6.56
N THR A 27 15.85 17.91 -7.39
CA THR A 27 15.85 16.52 -7.89
C THR A 27 16.89 16.32 -9.00
N PHE A 28 16.96 17.24 -9.98
CA PHE A 28 17.77 17.06 -11.19
C PHE A 28 19.01 17.98 -11.24
N GLY A 29 19.16 18.92 -10.30
CA GLY A 29 20.28 19.85 -10.24
C GLY A 29 20.37 20.79 -11.45
N PRO A 30 21.58 21.29 -11.77
CA PRO A 30 21.81 22.22 -12.90
C PRO A 30 21.46 21.63 -14.28
N GLY A 31 21.41 20.29 -14.39
CA GLY A 31 21.05 19.58 -15.64
C GLY A 31 19.56 19.38 -15.84
N ALA A 32 18.70 19.88 -14.95
CA ALA A 32 17.25 19.66 -14.95
C ALA A 32 16.60 19.90 -16.32
N MET A 33 16.92 21.02 -16.96
CA MET A 33 16.33 21.37 -18.26
C MET A 33 16.69 20.39 -19.36
N ASN A 34 17.94 19.91 -19.42
CA ASN A 34 18.37 18.93 -20.40
C ASN A 34 17.74 17.56 -20.13
N ALA A 35 17.63 17.15 -18.86
CA ALA A 35 16.98 15.90 -18.49
C ALA A 35 15.49 15.91 -18.88
N ILE A 36 14.78 16.99 -18.61
CA ILE A 36 13.37 17.16 -18.95
C ILE A 36 13.16 17.24 -20.46
N ALA A 37 14.05 17.94 -21.19
CA ALA A 37 13.99 18.00 -22.65
C ALA A 37 14.17 16.62 -23.32
N GLN A 38 14.99 15.75 -22.71
CA GLN A 38 15.20 14.38 -23.18
C GLN A 38 14.09 13.44 -22.74
N ASN A 39 13.56 13.61 -21.55
CA ASN A 39 12.49 12.78 -21.03
C ASN A 39 11.58 13.58 -20.06
N PRO A 40 10.53 14.24 -20.56
CA PRO A 40 9.56 14.96 -19.72
C PRO A 40 8.85 14.08 -18.69
N TYR A 41 8.73 12.79 -18.94
CA TYR A 41 8.01 11.84 -18.06
C TYR A 41 8.75 11.54 -16.76
N LEU A 42 10.02 11.94 -16.62
CA LEU A 42 10.73 11.94 -15.34
C LEU A 42 10.00 12.77 -14.28
N LEU A 43 9.26 13.79 -14.70
CA LEU A 43 8.44 14.63 -13.81
C LEU A 43 7.24 13.87 -13.20
N CYS A 44 6.81 12.76 -13.82
CA CYS A 44 5.76 11.90 -13.27
C CYS A 44 6.24 10.98 -12.14
N GLY A 45 7.56 10.86 -11.97
CA GLY A 45 8.18 10.09 -10.90
C GLY A 45 8.20 10.82 -9.57
N GLU A 46 8.64 10.11 -8.52
CA GLU A 46 8.89 10.72 -7.22
C GLU A 46 10.16 11.58 -7.25
N PRO A 47 10.21 12.65 -6.47
CA PRO A 47 9.18 13.17 -5.56
C PRO A 47 8.13 14.08 -6.22
N LEU A 48 8.26 14.39 -7.51
CA LEU A 48 7.51 15.45 -8.19
C LEU A 48 6.06 15.08 -8.49
N GLN A 49 5.79 13.82 -8.83
CA GLN A 49 4.46 13.26 -9.10
C GLN A 49 3.57 14.14 -10.02
N LEU A 50 4.17 14.74 -11.05
CA LEU A 50 3.43 15.57 -12.00
C LEU A 50 2.40 14.72 -12.75
N ASP A 51 1.22 15.30 -13.04
CA ASP A 51 0.21 14.61 -13.83
C ASP A 51 0.76 14.29 -15.24
N PHE A 52 0.44 13.09 -15.72
CA PHE A 52 0.89 12.58 -17.02
C PHE A 52 0.54 13.52 -18.20
N ARG A 53 -0.62 14.18 -18.13
CA ARG A 53 -1.05 15.12 -19.18
C ARG A 53 -0.12 16.33 -19.30
N HIS A 54 0.38 16.81 -18.16
CA HIS A 54 1.36 17.91 -18.17
C HIS A 54 2.69 17.46 -18.76
N ALA A 55 3.17 16.25 -18.42
CA ALA A 55 4.35 15.69 -19.06
C ALA A 55 4.16 15.48 -20.57
N ASP A 56 2.98 15.03 -21.01
CA ASP A 56 2.61 14.93 -22.42
C ASP A 56 2.64 16.29 -23.13
N SER A 57 2.15 17.37 -22.51
CA SER A 57 2.20 18.72 -23.07
C SER A 57 3.65 19.20 -23.26
N ILE A 58 4.52 18.90 -22.29
CA ILE A 58 5.97 19.22 -22.39
C ILE A 58 6.61 18.36 -23.52
N ALA A 59 6.28 17.08 -23.61
CA ALA A 59 6.77 16.21 -24.67
C ALA A 59 6.37 16.71 -26.07
N GLN A 60 5.14 17.20 -26.23
CA GLN A 60 4.67 17.82 -27.47
C GLN A 60 5.43 19.10 -27.81
N TYR A 61 5.74 19.94 -26.82
CA TYR A 61 6.57 21.13 -27.02
C TYR A 61 7.96 20.79 -27.56
N TYR A 62 8.55 19.69 -27.10
CA TYR A 62 9.84 19.17 -27.62
C TYR A 62 9.69 18.28 -28.86
N HIS A 63 8.51 18.24 -29.50
CA HIS A 63 8.22 17.46 -30.70
C HIS A 63 8.52 15.96 -30.56
N MET A 64 8.36 15.41 -29.36
CA MET A 64 8.53 13.99 -29.15
C MET A 64 7.41 13.18 -29.81
N ALA A 65 7.76 12.03 -30.36
CA ALA A 65 6.78 11.14 -30.98
C ALA A 65 5.78 10.60 -29.94
N GLY A 66 4.50 10.54 -30.29
CA GLY A 66 3.43 10.04 -29.40
C GLY A 66 3.56 8.56 -29.02
N ASP A 67 4.47 7.84 -29.65
CA ASP A 67 4.82 6.43 -29.37
C ASP A 67 6.28 6.26 -28.92
N CYS A 68 6.92 7.34 -28.46
CA CYS A 68 8.28 7.25 -27.93
C CYS A 68 8.35 6.34 -26.70
N ALA A 69 9.50 5.69 -26.49
CA ALA A 69 9.71 4.72 -25.43
C ALA A 69 9.36 5.27 -24.06
N GLN A 70 9.81 6.49 -23.76
CA GLN A 70 9.60 7.17 -22.49
C GLN A 70 8.10 7.36 -22.17
N ARG A 71 7.29 7.69 -23.18
CA ARG A 71 5.84 7.84 -23.04
C ARG A 71 5.16 6.51 -22.71
N LEU A 72 5.55 5.46 -23.43
CA LEU A 72 4.98 4.12 -23.25
C LEU A 72 5.31 3.57 -21.85
N GLU A 73 6.56 3.69 -21.42
CA GLU A 73 7.04 3.28 -20.09
C GLU A 73 6.34 4.05 -18.98
N ALA A 74 6.25 5.38 -19.09
CA ALA A 74 5.54 6.23 -18.14
C ALA A 74 4.04 5.90 -18.04
N ALA A 75 3.40 5.51 -19.14
CA ALA A 75 2.00 5.09 -19.14
C ALA A 75 1.77 3.79 -18.35
N LEU A 76 2.68 2.82 -18.47
CA LEU A 76 2.65 1.58 -17.70
C LEU A 76 2.81 1.85 -16.20
N LEU A 77 3.83 2.64 -15.83
CA LEU A 77 4.08 3.05 -14.45
C LEU A 77 2.88 3.80 -13.85
N ARG A 78 2.34 4.77 -14.59
CA ARG A 78 1.15 5.51 -14.16
C ARG A 78 -0.05 4.59 -13.95
N THR A 79 -0.28 3.65 -14.85
CA THR A 79 -1.39 2.70 -14.73
C THR A 79 -1.28 1.88 -13.44
N LEU A 80 -0.10 1.37 -13.13
CA LEU A 80 0.15 0.64 -11.89
C LEU A 80 -0.01 1.53 -10.64
N ARG A 81 0.56 2.73 -10.63
CA ARG A 81 0.41 3.69 -9.51
C ARG A 81 -1.04 4.09 -9.27
N HIS A 82 -1.81 4.32 -10.35
CA HIS A 82 -3.24 4.62 -10.24
C HIS A 82 -4.01 3.45 -9.60
N ASN A 83 -3.72 2.23 -10.01
CA ASN A 83 -4.35 1.04 -9.42
C ASN A 83 -3.88 0.78 -7.98
N ALA A 84 -2.65 1.11 -7.64
CA ALA A 84 -2.16 1.06 -6.26
C ALA A 84 -2.96 2.02 -5.34
N GLY A 85 -3.27 3.22 -5.82
CA GLY A 85 -4.18 4.14 -5.13
C GLY A 85 -5.60 3.59 -4.91
N ASN A 86 -6.04 2.64 -5.72
CA ASN A 86 -7.31 1.93 -5.58
C ASN A 86 -7.20 0.63 -4.74
N GLY A 87 -6.04 0.35 -4.16
CA GLY A 87 -5.80 -0.80 -3.29
C GLY A 87 -5.31 -2.06 -4.01
N HIS A 88 -4.86 -1.97 -5.27
CA HIS A 88 -4.29 -3.09 -6.02
C HIS A 88 -2.77 -3.00 -6.05
N THR A 89 -2.08 -4.00 -5.54
CA THR A 89 -0.60 -4.04 -5.52
C THR A 89 0.02 -4.43 -6.86
N CYS A 90 -0.76 -5.11 -7.71
CA CYS A 90 -0.33 -5.60 -9.02
C CYS A 90 -1.48 -5.63 -10.02
N LEU A 91 -1.14 -5.85 -11.29
CA LEU A 91 -2.10 -6.13 -12.37
C LEU A 91 -1.63 -7.33 -13.19
N PRO A 92 -2.56 -8.19 -13.70
CA PRO A 92 -2.23 -9.14 -14.75
C PRO A 92 -1.61 -8.44 -15.96
N ARG A 93 -0.61 -9.04 -16.60
CA ARG A 93 0.10 -8.46 -17.76
C ARG A 93 -0.85 -8.00 -18.86
N SER A 94 -1.84 -8.81 -19.20
CA SER A 94 -2.84 -8.46 -20.22
C SER A 94 -3.65 -7.23 -19.83
N GLN A 95 -4.16 -7.19 -18.60
CA GLN A 95 -4.97 -6.07 -18.11
C GLN A 95 -4.17 -4.77 -18.03
N LEU A 96 -2.87 -4.84 -17.65
CA LEU A 96 -1.99 -3.67 -17.65
C LEU A 96 -1.82 -3.11 -19.05
N LEU A 97 -1.54 -3.98 -20.04
CA LEU A 97 -1.35 -3.59 -21.45
C LEU A 97 -2.62 -2.98 -22.03
N ASP A 98 -3.78 -3.60 -21.82
CA ASP A 98 -5.08 -3.13 -22.31
C ASP A 98 -5.45 -1.77 -21.68
N THR A 99 -5.25 -1.63 -20.37
CA THR A 99 -5.57 -0.38 -19.66
C THR A 99 -4.65 0.76 -20.11
N ALA A 100 -3.35 0.51 -20.22
CA ALA A 100 -2.40 1.52 -20.68
C ALA A 100 -2.61 1.86 -22.17
N SER A 101 -2.93 0.87 -23.02
CA SER A 101 -3.28 1.05 -24.43
C SER A 101 -4.47 2.00 -24.59
N ASN A 102 -5.54 1.77 -23.85
CA ASN A 102 -6.72 2.62 -23.87
C ASN A 102 -6.42 4.03 -23.33
N PHE A 103 -5.53 4.15 -22.35
CA PHE A 103 -5.20 5.44 -21.74
C PHE A 103 -4.42 6.36 -22.69
N ILE A 104 -3.44 5.83 -23.43
CA ILE A 104 -2.58 6.66 -24.33
C ILE A 104 -2.91 6.50 -25.81
N HIS A 105 -3.92 5.70 -26.16
CA HIS A 105 -4.36 5.41 -27.53
C HIS A 105 -3.21 4.86 -28.41
N GLN A 106 -2.44 3.91 -27.89
CA GLN A 106 -1.37 3.20 -28.60
C GLN A 106 -1.65 1.69 -28.62
N PRO A 107 -1.25 0.97 -29.68
CA PRO A 107 -1.51 -0.47 -29.78
C PRO A 107 -0.78 -1.25 -28.65
N PRO A 108 -1.41 -2.33 -28.11
CA PRO A 108 -0.85 -3.12 -27.02
C PRO A 108 0.54 -3.71 -27.32
N GLU A 109 0.85 -3.99 -28.58
CA GLU A 109 2.14 -4.57 -29.00
C GLU A 109 3.32 -3.61 -28.71
N LYS A 110 3.11 -2.29 -28.89
CA LYS A 110 4.12 -1.28 -28.56
C LYS A 110 4.35 -1.21 -27.05
N LEU A 111 3.28 -1.29 -26.27
CA LEU A 111 3.34 -1.31 -24.82
C LEU A 111 4.00 -2.60 -24.31
N ALA A 112 3.78 -3.74 -24.96
CA ALA A 112 4.45 -4.99 -24.60
C ALA A 112 5.97 -4.86 -24.70
N SER A 113 6.49 -4.26 -25.78
CA SER A 113 7.93 -4.00 -25.94
C SER A 113 8.47 -3.01 -24.88
N ALA A 114 7.68 -2.01 -24.50
CA ALA A 114 8.04 -1.08 -23.43
C ALA A 114 8.04 -1.79 -22.06
N LEU A 115 7.05 -2.64 -21.80
CA LEU A 115 6.98 -3.44 -20.58
C LEU A 115 8.20 -4.37 -20.45
N ASP A 116 8.59 -5.05 -21.54
CA ASP A 116 9.76 -5.94 -21.51
C ASP A 116 11.05 -5.17 -21.18
N ARG A 117 11.19 -3.90 -21.62
CA ARG A 117 12.30 -3.03 -21.20
C ARG A 117 12.23 -2.68 -19.71
N CYS A 118 11.06 -2.26 -19.21
CA CYS A 118 10.89 -1.96 -17.78
C CYS A 118 11.20 -3.18 -16.90
N LEU A 119 10.90 -4.39 -17.36
CA LEU A 119 11.26 -5.63 -16.66
C LEU A 119 12.77 -5.91 -16.71
N GLN A 120 13.44 -5.60 -17.81
CA GLN A 120 14.91 -5.75 -17.94
C GLN A 120 15.68 -4.74 -17.09
N THR A 121 15.16 -3.51 -16.95
CA THR A 121 15.75 -2.45 -16.11
C THR A 121 15.34 -2.53 -14.64
N GLU A 122 14.52 -3.50 -14.27
CA GLU A 122 13.94 -3.66 -12.93
C GLU A 122 13.07 -2.48 -12.44
N GLU A 123 12.67 -1.59 -13.32
CA GLU A 123 11.67 -0.55 -13.02
C GLU A 123 10.29 -1.14 -12.72
N LEU A 124 10.02 -2.32 -13.28
CA LEU A 124 8.88 -3.15 -12.97
C LEU A 124 9.34 -4.58 -12.70
N ARG A 125 8.56 -5.30 -11.90
CA ARG A 125 8.82 -6.71 -11.62
C ARG A 125 7.64 -7.58 -11.99
N VAL A 126 7.92 -8.84 -12.31
CA VAL A 126 6.90 -9.85 -12.65
C VAL A 126 6.92 -10.99 -11.64
N LYS A 127 5.74 -11.46 -11.25
CA LYS A 127 5.55 -12.66 -10.45
C LYS A 127 4.47 -13.53 -11.08
N LEU A 128 4.70 -14.83 -11.14
CA LEU A 128 3.72 -15.79 -11.65
C LEU A 128 2.83 -16.29 -10.51
N TYR A 129 1.52 -16.25 -10.73
CA TYR A 129 0.52 -16.92 -9.90
C TYR A 129 -0.34 -17.79 -10.81
N GLU A 130 -0.34 -19.10 -10.56
CA GLU A 130 -1.08 -20.05 -11.38
C GLU A 130 -0.83 -19.85 -12.89
N ASP A 131 0.45 -19.72 -13.27
CA ASP A 131 0.93 -19.46 -14.63
C ASP A 131 0.50 -18.11 -15.25
N VAL A 132 -0.19 -17.24 -14.50
CA VAL A 132 -0.54 -15.89 -14.93
C VAL A 132 0.55 -14.90 -14.49
N PRO A 133 1.15 -14.13 -15.41
CA PRO A 133 2.14 -13.10 -15.04
C PRO A 133 1.44 -11.85 -14.51
N TYR A 134 1.77 -11.48 -13.27
CA TYR A 134 1.35 -10.25 -12.62
C TYR A 134 2.52 -9.27 -12.57
N ILE A 135 2.25 -8.02 -12.91
CA ILE A 135 3.23 -6.94 -12.96
C ILE A 135 3.06 -6.05 -11.74
N TYR A 136 4.20 -5.72 -11.13
CA TYR A 136 4.30 -4.96 -9.87
C TYR A 136 5.20 -3.74 -10.02
N LEU A 137 4.92 -2.73 -9.20
CA LEU A 137 5.93 -1.78 -8.77
C LEU A 137 6.88 -2.50 -7.79
N PRO A 138 8.22 -2.30 -7.88
CA PRO A 138 9.18 -3.06 -7.06
C PRO A 138 8.94 -2.97 -5.56
N ASP A 139 8.69 -1.77 -5.05
CA ASP A 139 8.42 -1.49 -3.64
C ASP A 139 7.19 -2.23 -3.10
N LEU A 140 6.13 -2.35 -3.91
CA LEU A 140 4.92 -3.09 -3.52
C LEU A 140 5.15 -4.60 -3.50
N LEU A 141 5.94 -5.14 -4.43
CA LEU A 141 6.30 -6.56 -4.41
C LEU A 141 7.18 -6.89 -3.21
N ASP A 142 8.17 -6.04 -2.91
CA ASP A 142 9.04 -6.22 -1.75
C ASP A 142 8.25 -6.14 -0.44
N ALA A 143 7.31 -5.21 -0.33
CA ALA A 143 6.43 -5.09 0.82
C ALA A 143 5.52 -6.34 1.00
N GLU A 144 4.93 -6.87 -0.08
CA GLU A 144 4.15 -8.11 -0.03
C GLU A 144 5.00 -9.30 0.42
N GLN A 145 6.22 -9.41 -0.11
CA GLN A 145 7.12 -10.50 0.25
C GLN A 145 7.54 -10.41 1.72
N ASP A 146 7.92 -9.22 2.19
CA ASP A 146 8.26 -8.96 3.59
C ASP A 146 7.11 -9.33 4.55
N ILE A 147 5.88 -8.95 4.19
CA ILE A 147 4.69 -9.30 4.97
C ILE A 147 4.50 -10.82 5.00
N ALA A 148 4.61 -11.48 3.85
CA ALA A 148 4.45 -12.93 3.75
C ALA A 148 5.50 -13.68 4.59
N ASP A 149 6.77 -13.26 4.51
CA ASP A 149 7.88 -13.87 5.25
C ASP A 149 7.73 -13.67 6.77
N ARG A 150 7.33 -12.47 7.21
CA ARG A 150 7.05 -12.18 8.63
C ARG A 150 5.88 -12.99 9.16
N LEU A 151 4.77 -13.09 8.40
CA LEU A 151 3.64 -13.94 8.78
C LEU A 151 4.04 -15.41 8.85
N ALA A 152 4.82 -15.90 7.89
CA ALA A 152 5.34 -17.27 7.92
C ALA A 152 6.25 -17.53 9.12
N MET A 153 7.08 -16.56 9.52
CA MET A 153 7.89 -16.64 10.75
C MET A 153 7.03 -16.66 12.01
N LEU A 154 5.99 -15.84 12.07
CA LEU A 154 5.06 -15.82 13.22
C LEU A 154 4.32 -17.15 13.37
N THR A 155 3.85 -17.74 12.27
CA THR A 155 3.10 -19.00 12.31
C THR A 155 3.96 -20.21 12.68
N ARG A 156 5.29 -20.17 12.44
CA ARG A 156 6.21 -21.26 12.82
C ARG A 156 6.54 -21.31 14.31
N ARG A 157 6.39 -20.22 15.05
CA ARG A 157 6.62 -20.15 16.49
C ARG A 157 5.35 -20.56 17.21
N GLY A 158 5.21 -21.83 17.60
CA GLY A 158 4.10 -22.28 18.45
C GLY A 158 4.10 -21.51 19.78
N LYS A 159 2.94 -21.07 20.24
CA LYS A 159 2.76 -20.61 21.64
C LYS A 159 2.72 -21.82 22.56
N ASN A 160 3.30 -21.70 23.74
CA ASN A 160 3.08 -22.67 24.81
C ASN A 160 1.57 -22.70 25.11
N THR A 161 0.98 -23.88 24.98
CA THR A 161 -0.44 -24.10 25.28
C THR A 161 -0.77 -23.60 26.68
N ALA A 162 -1.73 -22.69 26.78
CA ALA A 162 -2.26 -22.28 28.06
C ALA A 162 -2.84 -23.51 28.77
N ARG A 163 -2.23 -23.92 29.90
CA ARG A 163 -2.78 -24.97 30.73
C ARG A 163 -4.21 -24.60 31.15
N ASP A 164 -5.11 -25.55 31.15
CA ASP A 164 -6.50 -25.39 31.55
C ASP A 164 -7.36 -24.41 30.73
N LEU A 165 -7.05 -24.19 29.43
CA LEU A 165 -7.78 -23.27 28.58
C LEU A 165 -9.28 -23.55 28.52
N ASP A 166 -9.70 -24.83 28.43
CA ASP A 166 -11.11 -25.19 28.40
C ASP A 166 -11.83 -24.87 29.72
N LYS A 167 -11.15 -25.03 30.85
CA LYS A 167 -11.68 -24.60 32.15
C LYS A 167 -11.84 -23.08 32.21
N ASN A 168 -10.86 -22.33 31.69
CA ASN A 168 -10.93 -20.88 31.66
C ASN A 168 -12.07 -20.38 30.76
N ILE A 169 -12.33 -21.04 29.64
CA ILE A 169 -13.50 -20.75 28.77
C ILE A 169 -14.80 -21.05 29.53
N GLN A 170 -14.90 -22.17 30.26
CA GLN A 170 -16.07 -22.51 31.06
C GLN A 170 -16.33 -21.49 32.19
N ILE A 171 -15.28 -21.03 32.85
CA ILE A 171 -15.38 -19.98 33.86
C ILE A 171 -15.93 -18.68 33.25
N LEU A 172 -15.46 -18.30 32.06
CA LEU A 172 -15.98 -17.13 31.34
C LEU A 172 -17.47 -17.30 30.99
N GLU A 173 -17.87 -18.46 30.50
CA GLU A 173 -19.29 -18.77 30.22
C GLU A 173 -20.17 -18.62 31.46
N LEU A 174 -19.72 -19.17 32.57
CA LEU A 174 -20.43 -19.04 33.84
C LEU A 174 -20.52 -17.59 34.34
N THR A 175 -19.43 -16.84 34.20
CA THR A 175 -19.37 -15.44 34.62
C THR A 175 -20.25 -14.53 33.78
N GLN A 176 -20.33 -14.80 32.48
CA GLN A 176 -21.10 -14.01 31.51
C GLN A 176 -22.57 -14.47 31.40
N GLY A 177 -22.91 -15.65 31.90
CA GLY A 177 -24.27 -16.19 31.89
C GLY A 177 -24.74 -16.71 30.53
N PHE A 178 -23.82 -16.98 29.58
CA PHE A 178 -24.14 -17.59 28.29
C PHE A 178 -23.02 -18.51 27.81
N ALA A 179 -23.34 -19.46 26.93
CA ALA A 179 -22.37 -20.35 26.30
C ALA A 179 -21.91 -19.82 24.96
N TYR A 180 -20.60 -19.95 24.67
CA TYR A 180 -20.05 -19.64 23.33
C TYR A 180 -20.42 -20.75 22.34
N ALA A 181 -20.74 -20.35 21.09
CA ALA A 181 -20.94 -21.30 20.01
C ALA A 181 -19.63 -22.09 19.70
N PRO A 182 -19.72 -23.29 19.11
CA PRO A 182 -18.55 -24.14 18.84
C PRO A 182 -17.41 -23.40 18.10
N LEU A 183 -17.73 -22.65 17.04
CA LEU A 183 -16.76 -21.87 16.27
C LEU A 183 -16.15 -20.70 17.08
N GLN A 184 -16.91 -20.10 17.99
CA GLN A 184 -16.39 -19.07 18.88
C GLN A 184 -15.39 -19.67 19.87
N LYS A 185 -15.68 -20.84 20.45
CA LYS A 185 -14.74 -21.57 21.32
C LYS A 185 -13.48 -21.97 20.57
N GLU A 186 -13.60 -22.42 19.32
CA GLU A 186 -12.47 -22.74 18.47
C GLU A 186 -11.59 -21.48 18.22
N ALA A 187 -12.21 -20.34 17.88
CA ALA A 187 -11.50 -19.08 17.68
C ALA A 187 -10.78 -18.61 18.94
N ILE A 188 -11.42 -18.73 20.11
CA ILE A 188 -10.80 -18.43 21.41
C ILE A 188 -9.58 -19.33 21.66
N ARG A 189 -9.71 -20.65 21.44
CA ARG A 189 -8.59 -21.60 21.60
C ARG A 189 -7.44 -21.21 20.65
N LYS A 190 -7.71 -21.03 19.36
CA LYS A 190 -6.69 -20.64 18.38
C LYS A 190 -6.01 -19.31 18.73
N ALA A 191 -6.75 -18.31 19.22
CA ALA A 191 -6.16 -17.05 19.64
C ALA A 191 -5.17 -17.21 20.80
N MET A 192 -5.37 -18.20 21.67
CA MET A 192 -4.50 -18.47 22.83
C MET A 192 -3.32 -19.38 22.48
N THR A 193 -3.42 -20.19 21.42
CA THR A 193 -2.40 -21.20 21.04
C THR A 193 -1.59 -20.81 19.82
N GLU A 194 -2.15 -20.00 18.92
CA GLU A 194 -1.52 -19.57 17.68
C GLU A 194 -0.97 -18.14 17.80
N ASN A 195 0.11 -17.85 17.05
CA ASN A 195 0.69 -16.49 17.05
C ASN A 195 0.00 -15.54 16.07
N CYS A 196 -0.78 -16.05 15.15
CA CYS A 196 -1.56 -15.26 14.20
C CYS A 196 -2.93 -15.92 14.00
N LEU A 197 -3.98 -15.11 14.08
CA LEU A 197 -5.36 -15.55 13.84
C LEU A 197 -6.10 -14.48 13.04
N VAL A 198 -6.78 -14.92 11.98
CA VAL A 198 -7.73 -14.09 11.23
C VAL A 198 -9.14 -14.54 11.59
N LEU A 199 -9.90 -13.66 12.26
CA LEU A 199 -11.29 -13.89 12.65
C LEU A 199 -12.23 -13.14 11.70
N THR A 200 -12.95 -13.89 10.85
CA THR A 200 -13.91 -13.33 9.89
C THR A 200 -15.34 -13.81 10.21
N GLY A 201 -16.32 -13.14 9.61
CA GLY A 201 -17.74 -13.52 9.75
C GLY A 201 -18.66 -12.34 9.42
N GLY A 202 -19.90 -12.64 9.08
CA GLY A 202 -20.94 -11.65 8.80
C GLY A 202 -21.34 -10.79 9.99
N PRO A 203 -22.23 -9.81 9.80
CA PRO A 203 -22.82 -9.04 10.89
C PRO A 203 -23.57 -9.97 11.87
N GLY A 204 -23.51 -9.69 13.17
CA GLY A 204 -24.25 -10.45 14.18
C GLY A 204 -23.69 -11.84 14.53
N THR A 205 -22.59 -12.30 13.94
CA THR A 205 -22.00 -13.63 14.25
C THR A 205 -21.26 -13.70 15.59
N GLY A 206 -21.26 -12.64 16.37
CA GLY A 206 -20.63 -12.61 17.68
C GLY A 206 -19.12 -12.40 17.68
N LYS A 207 -18.54 -11.83 16.60
CA LYS A 207 -17.10 -11.50 16.54
C LYS A 207 -16.63 -10.69 17.73
N THR A 208 -17.37 -9.63 18.09
CA THR A 208 -17.04 -8.77 19.24
C THR A 208 -17.07 -9.54 20.56
N THR A 209 -18.06 -10.43 20.73
CA THR A 209 -18.16 -11.31 21.89
C THR A 209 -16.94 -12.22 22.01
N THR A 210 -16.53 -12.83 20.88
CA THR A 210 -15.32 -13.67 20.80
C THR A 210 -14.06 -12.87 21.11
N VAL A 211 -13.90 -11.67 20.54
CA VAL A 211 -12.77 -10.78 20.83
C VAL A 211 -12.72 -10.40 22.31
N ASN A 212 -13.85 -10.06 22.93
CA ASN A 212 -13.91 -9.74 24.35
C ASN A 212 -13.49 -10.92 25.23
N ALA A 213 -13.89 -12.14 24.89
CA ALA A 213 -13.43 -13.34 25.60
C ALA A 213 -11.91 -13.52 25.51
N ILE A 214 -11.35 -13.36 24.31
CA ILE A 214 -9.90 -13.44 24.08
C ILE A 214 -9.17 -12.39 24.92
N LEU A 215 -9.65 -11.14 24.93
CA LEU A 215 -9.07 -10.06 25.70
C LEU A 215 -9.06 -10.33 27.20
N GLN A 216 -10.16 -10.85 27.74
CA GLN A 216 -10.24 -11.23 29.14
C GLN A 216 -9.25 -12.34 29.52
N LEU A 217 -9.11 -13.35 28.65
CA LEU A 217 -8.15 -14.43 28.88
C LEU A 217 -6.69 -13.94 28.82
N LEU A 218 -6.36 -13.05 27.91
CA LEU A 218 -5.02 -12.45 27.79
C LEU A 218 -4.69 -11.60 29.02
N GLU A 219 -5.65 -10.78 29.49
CA GLU A 219 -5.49 -9.95 30.70
C GLU A 219 -5.29 -10.80 31.94
N ASN A 220 -6.02 -11.91 32.09
CA ASN A 220 -5.83 -12.85 33.17
C ASN A 220 -4.44 -13.50 33.20
N GLN A 221 -3.74 -13.51 32.06
CA GLN A 221 -2.37 -13.98 31.92
C GLN A 221 -1.33 -12.86 32.04
N ALA A 222 -1.74 -11.64 32.38
CA ALA A 222 -0.92 -10.43 32.45
C ALA A 222 -0.22 -10.08 31.12
N GLU A 223 -0.80 -10.49 30.00
CA GLU A 223 -0.31 -10.17 28.66
C GLU A 223 -0.59 -8.69 28.32
N ARG A 224 0.38 -8.05 27.65
CA ARG A 224 0.19 -6.70 27.13
C ARG A 224 -0.60 -6.77 25.83
N VAL A 225 -1.76 -6.11 25.79
CA VAL A 225 -2.65 -6.07 24.63
C VAL A 225 -2.77 -4.66 24.09
N ALA A 226 -2.56 -4.49 22.78
CA ALA A 226 -2.83 -3.25 22.07
C ALA A 226 -4.03 -3.46 21.11
N LEU A 227 -5.00 -2.53 21.17
CA LEU A 227 -6.14 -2.53 20.27
C LEU A 227 -6.00 -1.39 19.26
N CYS A 228 -6.10 -1.71 17.98
CA CYS A 228 -6.02 -0.70 16.93
C CYS A 228 -7.00 -0.95 15.79
N ALA A 229 -7.29 0.11 15.02
CA ALA A 229 -8.16 0.09 13.87
C ALA A 229 -7.64 1.03 12.78
N PRO A 230 -8.01 0.85 11.50
CA PRO A 230 -7.55 1.69 10.41
C PRO A 230 -7.93 3.18 10.54
N THR A 231 -9.11 3.47 11.11
CA THR A 231 -9.64 4.83 11.22
C THR A 231 -9.98 5.20 12.66
N GLY A 232 -9.98 6.50 12.96
CA GLY A 232 -10.35 7.01 14.28
C GLY A 232 -11.78 6.62 14.70
N ARG A 233 -12.73 6.62 13.76
CA ARG A 233 -14.13 6.19 14.02
C ARG A 233 -14.18 4.71 14.38
N ALA A 234 -13.45 3.86 13.66
CA ALA A 234 -13.40 2.43 13.95
C ALA A 234 -12.69 2.16 15.29
N ALA A 235 -11.61 2.88 15.62
CA ALA A 235 -10.92 2.78 16.91
C ALA A 235 -11.84 3.21 18.08
N LYS A 236 -12.59 4.29 17.93
CA LYS A 236 -13.57 4.72 18.93
C LYS A 236 -14.63 3.64 19.16
N ARG A 237 -15.22 3.12 18.09
CA ARG A 237 -16.20 2.03 18.18
C ARG A 237 -15.63 0.77 18.83
N LEU A 238 -14.38 0.41 18.49
CA LEU A 238 -13.70 -0.72 19.12
C LEU A 238 -13.52 -0.49 20.62
N SER A 239 -13.15 0.72 21.05
CA SER A 239 -13.06 1.09 22.46
C SER A 239 -14.40 0.96 23.19
N GLU A 240 -15.48 1.45 22.59
CA GLU A 240 -16.84 1.37 23.16
C GLU A 240 -17.31 -0.09 23.30
N LEU A 241 -17.04 -0.93 22.31
CA LEU A 241 -17.47 -2.33 22.29
C LEU A 241 -16.66 -3.23 23.24
N THR A 242 -15.38 -2.90 23.47
CA THR A 242 -14.48 -3.73 24.31
C THR A 242 -14.30 -3.17 25.70
N GLY A 243 -14.71 -1.93 25.95
CA GLY A 243 -14.45 -1.22 27.21
C GLY A 243 -12.96 -0.90 27.44
N ARG A 244 -12.12 -1.01 26.40
CA ARG A 244 -10.67 -0.81 26.44
C ARG A 244 -10.22 0.27 25.48
N LYS A 245 -9.09 0.92 25.77
CA LYS A 245 -8.54 1.96 24.91
C LYS A 245 -8.03 1.35 23.59
N ALA A 246 -8.60 1.78 22.48
CA ALA A 246 -8.09 1.49 21.14
C ALA A 246 -7.59 2.77 20.46
N SER A 247 -6.63 2.65 19.57
CA SER A 247 -6.05 3.74 18.77
C SER A 247 -6.10 3.44 17.28
N THR A 248 -5.74 4.40 16.44
CA THR A 248 -5.49 4.10 15.03
C THR A 248 -4.17 3.35 14.88
N ILE A 249 -4.03 2.54 13.82
CA ILE A 249 -2.78 1.86 13.48
C ILE A 249 -1.62 2.87 13.39
N HIS A 250 -1.84 4.00 12.69
CA HIS A 250 -0.84 5.07 12.57
C HIS A 250 -0.37 5.59 13.93
N ARG A 251 -1.31 5.83 14.86
CA ARG A 251 -0.96 6.30 16.20
C ARG A 251 -0.24 5.24 17.04
N LEU A 252 -0.61 3.97 16.87
CA LEU A 252 0.06 2.87 17.55
C LEU A 252 1.51 2.70 17.09
N LEU A 253 1.76 2.92 15.80
CA LEU A 253 3.08 2.82 15.19
C LEU A 253 3.87 4.14 15.23
N GLU A 254 3.33 5.18 15.89
CA GLU A 254 3.97 6.50 16.02
C GLU A 254 4.42 7.08 14.67
N VAL A 255 3.54 6.93 13.65
CA VAL A 255 3.80 7.40 12.29
C VAL A 255 3.90 8.93 12.27
N ASP A 256 5.04 9.45 11.84
CA ASP A 256 5.25 10.87 11.61
C ASP A 256 5.07 11.21 10.12
N TYR A 257 4.33 12.30 9.86
CA TYR A 257 4.05 12.83 8.52
C TYR A 257 4.86 14.10 8.22
N THR A 258 5.88 14.40 9.00
CA THR A 258 6.69 15.60 8.76
C THR A 258 7.49 15.48 7.47
N GLY A 259 7.31 16.44 6.58
CA GLY A 259 8.07 16.52 5.31
C GLY A 259 7.57 15.68 4.15
N GLY A 260 6.34 15.14 4.21
CA GLY A 260 5.76 14.35 3.09
C GLY A 260 6.28 12.91 2.96
N VAL A 261 7.16 12.50 3.87
CA VAL A 261 7.65 11.12 3.97
C VAL A 261 7.05 10.48 5.21
N VAL A 262 6.47 9.29 5.03
CA VAL A 262 5.98 8.48 6.15
C VAL A 262 7.19 7.83 6.83
N SER A 263 7.48 8.24 8.06
CA SER A 263 8.50 7.59 8.90
C SER A 263 7.86 6.97 10.15
N PHE A 264 8.46 5.90 10.63
CA PHE A 264 8.11 5.27 11.90
C PHE A 264 9.19 5.63 12.91
N ILE A 265 8.77 6.11 14.09
CA ILE A 265 9.68 6.46 15.19
C ILE A 265 10.00 5.20 16.01
#